data_780e62a46e0f79168ded17d76d9033da
#
_entry.id   780e62a46e0f79168ded17d76d9033da
#
_cell.length_a   1.000
_cell.length_b   1.000
_cell.length_c   1.000
_cell.angle_alpha   90.00
_cell.angle_beta   90.00
_cell.angle_gamma   90.00
#
_symmetry.space_group_name_H-M   'P 1'
#
loop_
_entity.id
_entity.type
_entity.pdbx_description
1 polymer ?
#
loop_
_entity_poly.entity_id
_entity_poly.type
_entity_poly.pdbx_seq_one_letter_code
_entity_poly.pdbx_strand_id
1 'polypeptide(L)'
;MDAFEQLEVWKRSSRLCVDVYKACRGCSDAGFRDQITRAALSVPSNIAEGYERNSRSAFVQFLKIAKGSCGELRTQLYIGIEIGLLERSVAKTCIAEAAEISKMLQGLINRLPPN
;
A
#
# COMPACT_ATOMS: atom_id res chain seq x y z
N MET A 1 -16.00 14.86 -10.39
CA MET A 1 -14.63 15.34 -10.36
C MET A 1 -13.66 14.19 -10.50
N ASP A 2 -12.82 14.24 -11.51
CA ASP A 2 -11.90 13.16 -11.80
C ASP A 2 -10.55 13.44 -11.18
N ALA A 3 -10.40 13.01 -9.93
CA ALA A 3 -9.17 13.19 -9.16
C ALA A 3 -8.84 11.88 -8.46
N PHE A 4 -7.56 11.66 -8.20
CA PHE A 4 -7.14 10.40 -7.57
C PHE A 4 -7.77 10.25 -6.18
N GLU A 5 -8.11 11.36 -5.53
CA GLU A 5 -8.75 11.32 -4.21
C GLU A 5 -10.11 10.64 -4.24
N GLN A 6 -10.71 10.47 -5.41
CA GLN A 6 -11.99 9.80 -5.56
C GLN A 6 -11.83 8.29 -5.74
N LEU A 7 -10.62 7.80 -6.00
CA LEU A 7 -10.38 6.39 -6.19
C LEU A 7 -10.45 5.65 -4.85
N GLU A 8 -11.30 4.63 -4.80
CA GLU A 8 -11.48 3.86 -3.57
C GLU A 8 -10.16 3.23 -3.12
N VAL A 9 -9.35 2.74 -4.07
CA VAL A 9 -8.08 2.12 -3.74
C VAL A 9 -7.10 3.12 -3.15
N TRP A 10 -7.15 4.39 -3.58
CA TRP A 10 -6.31 5.43 -2.98
C TRP A 10 -6.75 5.71 -1.54
N LYS A 11 -8.06 5.82 -1.32
CA LYS A 11 -8.59 6.08 0.03
C LYS A 11 -8.20 4.97 1.00
N ARG A 12 -8.37 3.72 0.57
CA ARG A 12 -8.08 2.57 1.43
C ARG A 12 -6.59 2.42 1.69
N SER A 13 -5.75 2.61 0.67
CA SER A 13 -4.31 2.50 0.87
C SER A 13 -3.76 3.64 1.73
N SER A 14 -4.36 4.83 1.62
CA SER A 14 -4.00 5.96 2.49
C SER A 14 -4.35 5.64 3.94
N ARG A 15 -5.53 5.08 4.19
CA ARG A 15 -5.94 4.67 5.54
C ARG A 15 -5.00 3.59 6.08
N LEU A 16 -4.69 2.60 5.25
CA LEU A 16 -3.76 1.54 5.66
C LEU A 16 -2.40 2.12 6.04
N CYS A 17 -1.91 3.09 5.27
CA CYS A 17 -0.64 3.74 5.57
C CYS A 17 -0.66 4.38 6.97
N VAL A 18 -1.74 5.10 7.29
CA VAL A 18 -1.91 5.69 8.62
C VAL A 18 -1.91 4.61 9.69
N ASP A 19 -2.63 3.51 9.45
CA ASP A 19 -2.71 2.41 10.42
C ASP A 19 -1.34 1.75 10.64
N VAL A 20 -0.54 1.60 9.58
CA VAL A 20 0.81 1.05 9.71
C VAL A 20 1.70 1.97 10.52
N TYR A 21 1.64 3.29 10.27
CA TYR A 21 2.40 4.25 11.06
C TYR A 21 2.03 4.15 12.55
N LYS A 22 0.74 4.03 12.84
CA LYS A 22 0.28 3.90 14.24
C LYS A 22 0.75 2.59 14.85
N ALA A 23 0.71 1.50 14.08
CA ALA A 23 1.15 0.20 14.57
C ALA A 23 2.65 0.18 14.89
N CYS A 24 3.43 1.05 14.23
CA CYS A 24 4.87 1.12 14.42
C CYS A 24 5.31 2.12 15.50
N ARG A 25 4.36 2.80 16.14
CA ARG A 25 4.70 3.70 17.24
C ARG A 25 5.34 2.89 18.36
N GLY A 26 6.45 3.36 18.87
CA GLY A 26 7.16 2.66 19.91
C GLY A 26 7.98 1.48 19.42
N CYS A 27 8.03 1.23 18.13
CA CYS A 27 8.90 0.21 17.59
C CYS A 27 10.35 0.59 17.86
N SER A 28 11.10 -0.31 18.51
CA SER A 28 12.46 -0.04 18.93
C SER A 28 13.49 -0.14 17.82
N ASP A 29 13.11 -0.78 16.70
CA ASP A 29 14.01 -0.99 15.56
C ASP A 29 13.72 0.08 14.52
N ALA A 30 14.57 1.11 14.47
CA ALA A 30 14.38 2.25 13.57
C ALA A 30 14.49 1.83 12.11
N GLY A 31 15.40 0.91 11.79
CA GLY A 31 15.56 0.44 10.40
C GLY A 31 14.32 -0.27 9.91
N PHE A 32 13.77 -1.16 10.73
CA PHE A 32 12.54 -1.86 10.38
C PHE A 32 11.38 -0.88 10.20
N ARG A 33 11.22 0.04 11.17
CA ARG A 33 10.16 1.04 11.12
C ARG A 33 10.23 1.86 9.84
N ASP A 34 11.44 2.29 9.46
CA ASP A 34 11.62 3.11 8.26
C ASP A 34 11.25 2.34 7.00
N GLN A 35 11.62 1.07 6.92
CA GLN A 35 11.32 0.24 5.74
C GLN A 35 9.83 -0.02 5.60
N ILE A 36 9.16 -0.39 6.69
CA ILE A 36 7.74 -0.76 6.63
C ILE A 36 6.86 0.46 6.38
N THR A 37 7.19 1.60 6.99
CA THR A 37 6.41 2.82 6.75
C THR A 37 6.64 3.36 5.35
N ARG A 38 7.86 3.20 4.80
CA ARG A 38 8.14 3.59 3.42
C ARG A 38 7.33 2.74 2.44
N ALA A 39 7.25 1.43 2.67
CA ALA A 39 6.45 0.55 1.82
C ALA A 39 4.97 0.94 1.88
N ALA A 40 4.46 1.21 3.09
CA ALA A 40 3.06 1.60 3.25
C ALA A 40 2.74 2.90 2.53
N LEU A 41 3.62 3.91 2.64
CA LEU A 41 3.42 5.21 2.00
C LEU A 41 3.52 5.09 0.48
N SER A 42 4.33 4.17 -0.01
CA SER A 42 4.55 3.97 -1.44
C SER A 42 3.26 3.57 -2.17
N VAL A 43 2.33 2.88 -1.51
CA VAL A 43 1.11 2.42 -2.16
C VAL A 43 0.25 3.61 -2.62
N PRO A 44 -0.25 4.48 -1.74
CA PRO A 44 -1.08 5.59 -2.20
C PRO A 44 -0.28 6.61 -3.03
N SER A 45 1.01 6.78 -2.74
CA SER A 45 1.84 7.73 -3.48
C SER A 45 1.95 7.33 -4.94
N ASN A 46 2.14 6.03 -5.23
CA ASN A 46 2.27 5.57 -6.61
C ASN A 46 0.92 5.59 -7.33
N ILE A 47 -0.18 5.35 -6.65
CA ILE A 47 -1.51 5.48 -7.26
C ILE A 47 -1.71 6.92 -7.73
N ALA A 48 -1.42 7.89 -6.86
CA ALA A 48 -1.59 9.30 -7.17
C ALA A 48 -0.65 9.73 -8.30
N GLU A 49 0.61 9.33 -8.22
CA GLU A 49 1.60 9.67 -9.24
C GLU A 49 1.18 9.17 -10.62
N GLY A 50 0.76 7.91 -10.67
CA GLY A 50 0.35 7.31 -11.95
C GLY A 50 -0.89 7.99 -12.54
N TYR A 51 -1.84 8.33 -11.68
CA TYR A 51 -3.04 9.02 -12.12
C TYR A 51 -2.70 10.39 -12.71
N GLU A 52 -1.81 11.13 -12.05
CA GLU A 52 -1.44 12.49 -12.45
C GLU A 52 -0.61 12.55 -13.73
N ARG A 53 -0.02 11.41 -14.15
CA ARG A 53 0.73 11.36 -15.41
C ARG A 53 -0.19 11.49 -16.63
N ASN A 54 -1.48 11.33 -16.45
CA ASN A 54 -2.48 11.53 -17.51
C ASN A 54 -2.22 10.68 -18.75
N SER A 55 -1.77 9.45 -18.54
CA SER A 55 -1.45 8.49 -19.59
C SER A 55 -1.81 7.11 -19.08
N ARG A 56 -2.55 6.32 -19.90
CA ARG A 56 -2.97 5.00 -19.49
C ARG A 56 -1.75 4.09 -19.19
N SER A 57 -0.75 4.11 -20.06
CA SER A 57 0.41 3.23 -19.87
C SER A 57 1.18 3.60 -18.61
N ALA A 58 1.31 4.90 -18.32
CA ALA A 58 1.96 5.34 -17.09
C ALA A 58 1.14 4.93 -15.86
N PHE A 59 -0.18 5.09 -15.93
CA PHE A 59 -1.05 4.69 -14.82
C PHE A 59 -0.90 3.21 -14.51
N VAL A 60 -0.95 2.35 -15.54
CA VAL A 60 -0.76 0.91 -15.37
C VAL A 60 0.59 0.60 -14.70
N GLN A 61 1.65 1.26 -15.14
CA GLN A 61 2.98 1.03 -14.56
C GLN A 61 3.02 1.39 -13.08
N PHE A 62 2.47 2.55 -12.72
CA PHE A 62 2.48 2.97 -11.33
C PHE A 62 1.55 2.13 -10.45
N LEU A 63 0.43 1.63 -11.01
CA LEU A 63 -0.43 0.69 -10.28
C LEU A 63 0.30 -0.63 -10.00
N LYS A 64 1.12 -1.09 -10.95
CA LYS A 64 1.93 -2.29 -10.75
C LYS A 64 2.98 -2.07 -9.66
N ILE A 65 3.59 -0.89 -9.61
CA ILE A 65 4.54 -0.55 -8.55
C ILE A 65 3.82 -0.54 -7.20
N ALA A 66 2.64 0.07 -7.14
CA ALA A 66 1.84 0.09 -5.92
C ALA A 66 1.50 -1.33 -5.45
N LYS A 67 1.15 -2.21 -6.39
CA LYS A 67 0.84 -3.60 -6.06
C LYS A 67 2.08 -4.31 -5.50
N GLY A 68 3.24 -4.07 -6.09
CA GLY A 68 4.50 -4.61 -5.57
C GLY A 68 4.79 -4.11 -4.15
N SER A 69 4.49 -2.84 -3.88
CA SER A 69 4.64 -2.27 -2.54
C SER A 69 3.71 -2.93 -1.53
N CYS A 70 2.50 -3.34 -1.96
CA CYS A 70 1.61 -4.11 -1.08
C CYS A 70 2.24 -5.44 -0.69
N GLY A 71 2.89 -6.12 -1.63
CA GLY A 71 3.56 -7.38 -1.34
C GLY A 71 4.72 -7.20 -0.37
N GLU A 72 5.49 -6.15 -0.58
CA GLU A 72 6.60 -5.80 0.31
C GLU A 72 6.09 -5.50 1.72
N LEU A 73 5.02 -4.70 1.81
CA LEU A 73 4.41 -4.36 3.09
C LEU A 73 3.91 -5.61 3.83
N ARG A 74 3.22 -6.51 3.11
CA ARG A 74 2.71 -7.73 3.73
C ARG A 74 3.86 -8.59 4.27
N THR A 75 4.94 -8.70 3.50
CA THR A 75 6.12 -9.44 3.94
C THR A 75 6.68 -8.86 5.23
N GLN A 76 6.81 -7.54 5.29
CA GLN A 76 7.34 -6.86 6.47
C GLN A 76 6.41 -7.01 7.68
N LEU A 77 5.10 -6.99 7.44
CA LEU A 77 4.13 -7.20 8.54
C LEU A 77 4.25 -8.61 9.13
N TYR A 78 4.36 -9.64 8.28
CA TYR A 78 4.58 -11.00 8.75
C TYR A 78 5.88 -11.11 9.56
N ILE A 79 6.95 -10.53 9.03
CA ILE A 79 8.26 -10.56 9.72
C ILE A 79 8.18 -9.83 11.06
N GLY A 80 7.50 -8.67 11.08
CA GLY A 80 7.35 -7.89 12.31
C GLY A 80 6.64 -8.64 13.41
N ILE A 81 5.65 -9.47 13.07
CA ILE A 81 4.98 -10.34 14.03
C ILE A 81 5.99 -11.36 14.59
N GLU A 82 6.72 -12.03 13.70
CA GLU A 82 7.61 -13.12 14.08
C GLU A 82 8.75 -12.67 14.98
N ILE A 83 9.30 -11.48 14.74
CA ILE A 83 10.40 -10.98 15.55
C ILE A 83 9.93 -10.13 16.74
N GLY A 84 8.62 -10.07 16.96
CA GLY A 84 8.07 -9.42 18.14
C GLY A 84 8.07 -7.90 18.12
N LEU A 85 8.16 -7.29 16.94
CA LEU A 85 8.14 -5.82 16.81
C LEU A 85 6.74 -5.26 16.63
N LEU A 86 5.80 -6.08 16.17
CA LEU A 86 4.43 -5.65 15.92
C LEU A 86 3.45 -6.54 16.68
N GLU A 87 2.40 -5.91 17.19
CA GLU A 87 1.33 -6.62 17.87
C GLU A 87 0.55 -7.44 16.83
N ARG A 88 0.33 -8.73 17.14
CA ARG A 88 -0.18 -9.70 16.17
C ARG A 88 -1.53 -9.31 15.57
N SER A 89 -2.51 -8.95 16.40
CA SER A 89 -3.86 -8.71 15.89
C SER A 89 -3.90 -7.46 15.00
N VAL A 90 -3.17 -6.41 15.36
CA VAL A 90 -3.10 -5.20 14.56
C VAL A 90 -2.42 -5.49 13.22
N ALA A 91 -1.29 -6.20 13.26
CA ALA A 91 -0.55 -6.54 12.04
C ALA A 91 -1.37 -7.44 11.13
N LYS A 92 -2.10 -8.41 11.69
CA LYS A 92 -2.96 -9.30 10.88
C LYS A 92 -4.05 -8.53 10.16
N THR A 93 -4.64 -7.53 10.81
CA THR A 93 -5.64 -6.66 10.18
C THR A 93 -5.02 -5.91 9.00
N CYS A 94 -3.81 -5.37 9.19
CA CYS A 94 -3.11 -4.66 8.12
C CYS A 94 -2.75 -5.60 6.96
N ILE A 95 -2.36 -6.85 7.26
CA ILE A 95 -2.05 -7.85 6.23
C ILE A 95 -3.29 -8.11 5.36
N ALA A 96 -4.44 -8.32 6.01
CA ALA A 96 -5.68 -8.59 5.28
C ALA A 96 -6.07 -7.41 4.40
N GLU A 97 -5.93 -6.19 4.90
CA GLU A 97 -6.26 -5.00 4.12
C GLU A 97 -5.30 -4.82 2.95
N ALA A 98 -4.00 -5.04 3.16
CA ALA A 98 -3.02 -4.95 2.08
C ALA A 98 -3.30 -5.97 0.98
N ALA A 99 -3.73 -7.18 1.35
CA ALA A 99 -4.11 -8.20 0.38
C ALA A 99 -5.32 -7.76 -0.43
N GLU A 100 -6.31 -7.15 0.22
CA GLU A 100 -7.50 -6.65 -0.46
C GLU A 100 -7.15 -5.51 -1.42
N ILE A 101 -6.31 -4.58 -0.98
CA ILE A 101 -5.85 -3.47 -1.83
C ILE A 101 -5.11 -4.01 -3.06
N SER A 102 -4.29 -5.04 -2.89
CA SER A 102 -3.58 -5.67 -4.00
C SER A 102 -4.55 -6.20 -5.05
N LYS A 103 -5.64 -6.84 -4.61
CA LYS A 103 -6.68 -7.33 -5.52
C LYS A 103 -7.38 -6.17 -6.23
N MET A 104 -7.66 -5.08 -5.50
CA MET A 104 -8.29 -3.91 -6.09
C MET A 104 -7.40 -3.28 -7.15
N LEU A 105 -6.09 -3.21 -6.89
CA LEU A 105 -5.14 -2.69 -7.87
C LEU A 105 -5.12 -3.54 -9.13
N GLN A 106 -5.09 -4.86 -8.99
CA GLN A 106 -5.14 -5.75 -10.15
C GLN A 106 -6.45 -5.59 -10.92
N GLY A 107 -7.56 -5.48 -10.20
CA GLY A 107 -8.87 -5.26 -10.83
C GLY A 107 -8.91 -3.95 -11.62
N LEU A 108 -8.32 -2.89 -11.06
CA LEU A 108 -8.27 -1.61 -11.76
C LEU A 108 -7.40 -1.71 -13.01
N ILE A 109 -6.24 -2.36 -12.92
CA ILE A 109 -5.36 -2.57 -14.09
C ILE A 109 -6.14 -3.30 -15.19
N ASN A 110 -6.89 -4.34 -14.81
CA ASN A 110 -7.63 -5.15 -15.78
C ASN A 110 -8.75 -4.38 -16.45
N ARG A 111 -9.32 -3.37 -15.77
CA ARG A 111 -10.43 -2.59 -16.31
C ARG A 111 -9.99 -1.40 -17.16
N LEU A 112 -8.72 -1.03 -17.12
CA LEU A 112 -8.24 0.08 -17.94
C LEU A 112 -8.23 -0.35 -19.41
N PRO A 113 -8.71 0.51 -20.31
CA PRO A 113 -8.77 0.12 -21.73
C PRO A 113 -7.38 -0.01 -22.33
N PRO A 114 -7.23 -0.83 -23.37
CA PRO A 114 -5.95 -0.87 -24.08
C PRO A 114 -5.64 0.47 -24.74
N ASN A 115 -4.38 0.73 -24.96
CA ASN A 115 -3.93 1.98 -25.61
C ASN A 115 -4.51 2.14 -27.00
#